data_c1b0a5b93a5d8b6b92501a31c5efdcfd
#
_entry.id   c1b0a5b93a5d8b6b92501a31c5efdcfd
#
_cell.length_a   1.000
_cell.length_b   1.000
_cell.length_c   1.000
_cell.angle_alpha   90.00
_cell.angle_beta   90.00
_cell.angle_gamma   90.00
#
_symmetry.space_group_name_H-M   'P 1'
#
loop_
_entity.id
_entity.type
_entity.pdbx_description
1 polymer ?
#
loop_
_entity_poly.entity_id
_entity_poly.type
_entity_poly.pdbx_seq_one_letter_code
_entity_poly.pdbx_strand_id
1 'polypeptide(L)'
;AQYMRVELAGGDYLPYHSPDFRSYTKTIQTTSAETVTTGEWIDYGRYRFTITNPQTIVLPITYYKGYIIHNIDTAEVLETTLSKNGLVSVTIPSAGTYVCEYQSTNIRIVSIWISILTCMISFGYIIYRKRKKDIL
;
A
#
# COMPACT_ATOMS: atom_id res chain seq x y z
N ALA A 1 18.98 8.47 20.49
CA ALA A 1 18.22 7.43 19.79
C ALA A 1 18.67 7.45 18.32
N GLN A 2 19.42 6.42 17.90
CA GLN A 2 19.81 6.26 16.50
C GLN A 2 18.62 5.66 15.75
N TYR A 3 17.97 6.47 14.93
CA TYR A 3 17.04 5.96 13.94
C TYR A 3 17.87 5.30 12.83
N MET A 4 17.87 3.97 12.82
CA MET A 4 18.53 3.25 11.75
C MET A 4 17.57 3.24 10.54
N ARG A 5 17.94 3.96 9.50
CA ARG A 5 17.23 4.02 8.23
C ARG A 5 17.54 2.76 7.45
N VAL A 6 16.53 1.93 7.19
CA VAL A 6 16.63 0.84 6.24
C VAL A 6 15.66 1.12 5.10
N GLU A 7 16.22 1.34 3.95
CA GLU A 7 15.47 1.41 2.72
C GLU A 7 15.10 -0.02 2.31
N LEU A 8 13.82 -0.36 2.48
CA LEU A 8 13.25 -1.48 1.75
C LEU A 8 13.10 -1.08 0.28
N ALA A 9 13.02 -2.06 -0.61
CA ALA A 9 12.72 -1.81 -2.02
C ALA A 9 11.46 -0.94 -2.13
N GLY A 10 11.64 0.34 -2.45
CA GLY A 10 10.58 1.34 -2.51
C GLY A 10 10.70 2.51 -1.53
N GLY A 11 11.75 2.55 -0.70
CA GLY A 11 11.99 3.67 0.23
C GLY A 11 11.13 3.65 1.50
N ASP A 12 10.50 2.54 1.81
CA ASP A 12 9.67 2.37 3.00
C ASP A 12 10.53 2.23 4.27
N TYR A 13 10.01 2.79 5.37
CA TYR A 13 10.64 2.71 6.69
C TYR A 13 9.96 1.64 7.53
N LEU A 14 10.73 0.71 8.08
CA LEU A 14 10.23 -0.26 9.05
C LEU A 14 10.11 0.36 10.44
N PRO A 15 9.05 0.02 11.20
CA PRO A 15 8.98 0.36 12.61
C PRO A 15 10.17 -0.20 13.39
N TYR A 16 10.71 0.59 14.30
CA TYR A 16 11.88 0.23 15.12
C TYR A 16 11.74 -1.09 15.91
N HIS A 17 10.53 -1.54 16.17
CA HIS A 17 10.23 -2.76 16.93
C HIS A 17 10.09 -4.03 16.08
N SER A 18 10.46 -3.98 14.83
CA SER A 18 10.47 -5.18 14.00
C SER A 18 11.65 -6.07 14.41
N PRO A 19 11.45 -7.26 14.98
CA PRO A 19 12.50 -8.03 15.64
C PRO A 19 13.61 -8.52 14.70
N ASP A 20 13.38 -8.60 13.40
CA ASP A 20 14.34 -9.10 12.42
C ASP A 20 14.63 -8.12 11.29
N PHE A 21 14.87 -6.90 11.67
CA PHE A 21 15.16 -5.80 10.79
C PHE A 21 16.28 -6.05 9.75
N ARG A 22 17.21 -6.95 10.02
CA ARG A 22 18.34 -7.28 9.12
C ARG A 22 18.02 -8.41 8.14
N SER A 23 16.95 -9.15 8.37
CA SER A 23 16.58 -10.31 7.55
C SER A 23 15.51 -10.02 6.51
N TYR A 24 15.01 -8.78 6.43
CA TYR A 24 14.13 -8.36 5.34
C TYR A 24 14.91 -8.28 4.04
N THR A 25 15.19 -9.44 3.53
CA THR A 25 15.66 -9.60 2.16
C THR A 25 14.53 -9.19 1.22
N LYS A 26 14.88 -8.73 0.02
CA LYS A 26 13.94 -8.42 -1.07
C LYS A 26 13.10 -9.64 -1.51
N THR A 27 13.07 -10.69 -0.72
CA THR A 27 12.45 -11.98 -1.02
C THR A 27 11.15 -12.13 -0.27
N ILE A 28 10.17 -12.69 -0.96
CA ILE A 28 8.90 -13.12 -0.39
C ILE A 28 9.18 -14.22 0.63
N GLN A 29 8.69 -14.05 1.86
CA GLN A 29 8.77 -15.07 2.88
C GLN A 29 7.56 -15.98 2.75
N THR A 30 7.81 -17.30 2.64
CA THR A 30 6.76 -18.32 2.59
C THR A 30 6.70 -19.08 3.91
N THR A 31 5.54 -19.57 4.27
CA THR A 31 5.35 -20.38 5.47
C THR A 31 5.92 -21.80 5.29
N SER A 32 6.01 -22.27 4.06
CA SER A 32 6.68 -23.53 3.68
C SER A 32 8.00 -23.23 2.99
N ALA A 33 9.05 -23.92 3.38
CA ALA A 33 10.43 -23.75 2.88
C ALA A 33 10.60 -24.06 1.37
N GLU A 34 9.54 -24.41 0.67
CA GLU A 34 9.54 -24.73 -0.75
C GLU A 34 8.94 -23.62 -1.57
N THR A 35 9.69 -23.17 -2.53
CA THR A 35 9.36 -22.21 -3.58
C THR A 35 9.39 -20.75 -3.18
N VAL A 36 10.58 -20.21 -3.15
CA VAL A 36 10.78 -18.76 -3.21
C VAL A 36 10.35 -18.29 -4.59
N THR A 37 9.19 -17.72 -4.66
CA THR A 37 8.72 -17.04 -5.84
C THR A 37 9.41 -15.68 -5.91
N THR A 38 10.01 -15.40 -7.03
CA THR A 38 10.59 -14.10 -7.31
C THR A 38 9.46 -13.11 -7.58
N GLY A 39 9.43 -12.03 -6.81
CA GLY A 39 8.57 -10.89 -7.10
C GLY A 39 9.39 -9.76 -7.70
N GLU A 40 8.73 -8.90 -8.46
CA GLU A 40 9.32 -7.72 -9.08
C GLU A 40 8.41 -6.50 -8.94
N TRP A 41 9.03 -5.33 -8.80
CA TRP A 41 8.31 -4.06 -8.91
C TRP A 41 8.05 -3.75 -10.39
N ILE A 42 6.77 -3.63 -10.78
CA ILE A 42 6.40 -3.28 -12.15
C ILE A 42 6.59 -1.78 -12.35
N ASP A 43 6.16 -1.01 -11.38
CA ASP A 43 6.28 0.45 -11.32
C ASP A 43 6.16 0.94 -9.88
N TYR A 44 5.99 2.25 -9.71
CA TYR A 44 5.87 2.88 -8.42
C TYR A 44 4.60 2.42 -7.68
N GLY A 45 4.77 1.46 -6.77
CA GLY A 45 3.69 0.99 -5.89
C GLY A 45 2.97 -0.28 -6.34
N ARG A 46 3.37 -0.92 -7.44
CA ARG A 46 2.82 -2.22 -7.86
C ARG A 46 3.88 -3.31 -7.85
N TYR A 47 3.64 -4.33 -7.07
CA TYR A 47 4.54 -5.48 -6.91
C TYR A 47 3.89 -6.74 -7.47
N ARG A 48 4.53 -7.35 -8.48
CA ARG A 48 4.06 -8.57 -9.15
C ARG A 48 4.84 -9.77 -8.64
N PHE A 49 4.14 -10.87 -8.40
CA PHE A 49 4.74 -12.14 -8.00
C PHE A 49 3.91 -13.31 -8.52
N THR A 50 4.56 -14.46 -8.69
CA THR A 50 3.94 -15.69 -9.16
C THR A 50 4.03 -16.75 -8.09
N ILE A 51 2.94 -17.45 -7.82
CA ILE A 51 2.83 -18.53 -6.83
C ILE A 51 2.45 -19.82 -7.52
N THR A 52 3.14 -20.89 -7.18
CA THR A 52 2.90 -22.23 -7.76
C THR A 52 1.97 -23.10 -6.92
N ASN A 53 1.88 -22.83 -5.62
CA ASN A 53 1.06 -23.61 -4.69
C ASN A 53 0.27 -22.70 -3.75
N PRO A 54 -0.94 -23.08 -3.34
CA PRO A 54 -1.70 -22.35 -2.31
C PRO A 54 -0.89 -22.23 -1.02
N GLN A 55 -0.71 -21.03 -0.53
CA GLN A 55 0.06 -20.79 0.71
C GLN A 55 -0.15 -19.38 1.25
N THR A 56 0.20 -19.18 2.51
CA THR A 56 0.30 -17.85 3.10
C THR A 56 1.71 -17.30 2.89
N ILE A 57 1.80 -16.10 2.36
CA ILE A 57 3.06 -15.42 2.08
C ILE A 57 3.12 -14.07 2.80
N VAL A 58 4.35 -13.61 3.01
CA VAL A 58 4.63 -12.26 3.52
C VAL A 58 5.45 -11.53 2.46
N LEU A 59 4.90 -10.43 1.96
CA LEU A 59 5.54 -9.59 0.96
C LEU A 59 6.54 -8.62 1.62
N PRO A 60 7.60 -8.21 0.92
CA PRO A 60 8.56 -7.22 1.41
C PRO A 60 8.00 -5.78 1.29
N ILE A 61 6.79 -5.59 1.76
CA ILE A 61 6.04 -4.32 1.68
C ILE A 61 5.51 -4.02 3.08
N THR A 62 5.76 -2.83 3.59
CA THR A 62 5.19 -2.39 4.87
C THR A 62 3.67 -2.32 4.76
N TYR A 63 2.97 -2.89 5.74
CA TYR A 63 1.52 -2.93 5.72
C TYR A 63 0.91 -1.55 5.98
N TYR A 64 0.08 -1.12 5.05
CA TYR A 64 -0.85 -0.01 5.22
C TYR A 64 -2.25 -0.44 4.80
N LYS A 65 -3.25 0.10 5.47
CA LYS A 65 -4.64 -0.13 5.09
C LYS A 65 -4.90 0.46 3.71
N GLY A 66 -5.29 -0.38 2.78
CA GLY A 66 -5.51 -0.01 1.37
C GLY A 66 -4.67 -0.80 0.37
N TYR A 67 -3.70 -1.59 0.83
CA TYR A 67 -3.09 -2.58 -0.04
C TYR A 67 -4.08 -3.70 -0.33
N ILE A 68 -4.23 -4.00 -1.61
CA ILE A 68 -5.00 -5.13 -2.13
C ILE A 68 -4.13 -5.99 -3.01
N ILE A 69 -4.48 -7.25 -3.11
CA ILE A 69 -3.81 -8.18 -4.02
C ILE A 69 -4.88 -8.73 -4.95
N HIS A 70 -4.62 -8.71 -6.23
CA HIS A 70 -5.51 -9.29 -7.22
C HIS A 70 -4.77 -10.28 -8.12
N ASN A 71 -5.47 -11.32 -8.52
CA ASN A 71 -5.00 -12.26 -9.51
C ASN A 71 -5.17 -11.65 -10.90
N ILE A 72 -4.11 -11.68 -11.72
CA ILE A 72 -4.13 -11.06 -13.05
C ILE A 72 -5.08 -11.82 -13.99
N ASP A 73 -5.16 -13.15 -13.84
CA ASP A 73 -5.91 -14.00 -14.77
C ASP A 73 -7.40 -14.05 -14.43
N THR A 74 -7.75 -14.06 -13.13
CA THR A 74 -9.13 -14.22 -12.67
C THR A 74 -9.77 -12.93 -12.19
N ALA A 75 -8.98 -11.87 -12.01
CA ALA A 75 -9.39 -10.62 -11.38
C ALA A 75 -9.94 -10.77 -9.94
N GLU A 76 -9.68 -11.92 -9.30
CA GLU A 76 -10.03 -12.16 -7.90
C GLU A 76 -9.23 -11.25 -6.98
N VAL A 77 -9.91 -10.56 -6.09
CA VAL A 77 -9.29 -9.65 -5.12
C VAL A 77 -9.14 -10.36 -3.78
N LEU A 78 -7.92 -10.37 -3.25
CA LEU A 78 -7.57 -10.94 -1.97
C LEU A 78 -7.31 -9.82 -0.95
N GLU A 79 -7.87 -9.99 0.25
CA GLU A 79 -7.61 -9.08 1.36
C GLU A 79 -6.23 -9.31 1.95
N THR A 80 -5.55 -8.23 2.25
CA THR A 80 -4.25 -8.24 2.90
C THR A 80 -4.40 -8.12 4.41
N THR A 81 -3.53 -8.79 5.13
CA THR A 81 -3.47 -8.76 6.60
C THR A 81 -2.11 -8.30 7.09
N LEU A 82 -2.08 -7.83 8.32
CA LEU A 82 -0.83 -7.43 8.98
C LEU A 82 -0.08 -8.67 9.48
N SER A 83 1.14 -8.86 9.03
CA SER A 83 2.03 -9.88 9.60
C SER A 83 2.58 -9.46 10.97
N LYS A 84 3.13 -10.41 11.74
CA LYS A 84 3.78 -10.11 13.03
C LYS A 84 4.93 -9.11 12.91
N ASN A 85 5.51 -9.00 11.75
CA ASN A 85 6.66 -8.15 11.46
C ASN A 85 6.29 -6.79 10.85
N GLY A 86 5.01 -6.45 10.77
CA GLY A 86 4.56 -5.17 10.20
C GLY A 86 4.49 -5.16 8.66
N LEU A 87 4.65 -6.31 8.03
CA LEU A 87 4.60 -6.44 6.56
C LEU A 87 3.23 -6.93 6.08
N VAL A 88 2.99 -6.78 4.78
CA VAL A 88 1.80 -7.31 4.11
C VAL A 88 1.84 -8.82 4.11
N SER A 89 0.82 -9.46 4.68
CA SER A 89 0.58 -10.90 4.62
C SER A 89 -0.69 -11.19 3.85
N VAL A 90 -0.69 -12.27 3.07
CA VAL A 90 -1.84 -12.71 2.31
C VAL A 90 -1.86 -14.23 2.19
N THR A 91 -3.05 -14.80 2.22
CA THR A 91 -3.27 -16.22 1.92
C THR A 91 -3.70 -16.35 0.48
N ILE A 92 -2.89 -17.02 -0.32
CA ILE A 92 -3.11 -17.26 -1.73
C ILE A 92 -3.83 -18.59 -1.90
N PRO A 93 -5.05 -18.62 -2.49
CA PRO A 93 -5.86 -19.82 -2.60
C PRO A 93 -5.45 -20.74 -3.75
N SER A 94 -4.80 -20.21 -4.78
CA SER A 94 -4.47 -20.97 -6.00
C SER A 94 -3.15 -20.54 -6.61
N ALA A 95 -2.56 -21.38 -7.43
CA ALA A 95 -1.42 -21.01 -8.26
C ALA A 95 -1.83 -19.91 -9.26
N GLY A 96 -0.92 -18.98 -9.54
CA GLY A 96 -1.17 -17.90 -10.48
C GLY A 96 -0.24 -16.72 -10.30
N THR A 97 -0.45 -15.69 -11.12
CA THR A 97 0.28 -14.44 -11.04
C THR A 97 -0.59 -13.36 -10.37
N TYR A 98 -0.02 -12.72 -9.37
CA TYR A 98 -0.70 -11.75 -8.53
C TYR A 98 0.01 -10.40 -8.55
N VAL A 99 -0.77 -9.35 -8.37
CA VAL A 99 -0.24 -7.99 -8.21
C VAL A 99 -0.75 -7.42 -6.89
N CYS A 100 0.19 -6.95 -6.08
CA CYS A 100 -0.08 -6.15 -4.90
C CYS A 100 -0.01 -4.68 -5.30
N GLU A 101 -1.06 -3.92 -5.04
CA GLU A 101 -1.12 -2.49 -5.30
C GLU A 101 -1.83 -1.75 -4.18
N TYR A 102 -1.55 -0.45 -4.08
CA TYR A 102 -2.23 0.40 -3.12
C TYR A 102 -3.48 1.02 -3.74
N GLN A 103 -4.63 0.70 -3.16
CA GLN A 103 -5.91 1.32 -3.51
C GLN A 103 -6.29 2.39 -2.48
N SER A 104 -6.63 3.58 -2.95
CA SER A 104 -7.05 4.66 -2.06
C SER A 104 -8.28 4.27 -1.25
N THR A 105 -8.21 4.41 0.06
CA THR A 105 -9.34 4.14 0.95
C THR A 105 -10.48 5.14 0.70
N ASN A 106 -11.74 4.71 0.93
CA ASN A 106 -12.91 5.57 0.79
C ASN A 106 -12.80 6.84 1.63
N ILE A 107 -12.20 6.74 2.82
CA ILE A 107 -11.96 7.89 3.72
C ILE A 107 -11.07 8.94 3.03
N ARG A 108 -10.03 8.52 2.34
CA ARG A 108 -9.13 9.42 1.61
C ARG A 108 -9.85 10.13 0.47
N ILE A 109 -10.67 9.39 -0.28
CA ILE A 109 -11.47 9.95 -1.38
C ILE A 109 -12.45 11.01 -0.85
N VAL A 110 -13.17 10.69 0.22
CA VAL A 110 -14.11 11.62 0.87
C VAL A 110 -13.39 12.88 1.38
N SER A 111 -12.22 12.72 2.00
CA SER A 111 -11.43 13.86 2.49
C SER A 111 -10.98 14.80 1.37
N ILE A 112 -10.62 14.26 0.20
CA ILE A 112 -10.27 15.08 -0.97
C ILE A 112 -11.47 15.90 -1.43
N TRP A 113 -12.65 15.30 -1.52
CA TRP A 113 -13.86 16.01 -1.92
C TRP A 113 -14.25 17.11 -0.95
N ILE A 114 -14.15 16.85 0.36
CA ILE A 114 -14.39 17.88 1.40
C ILE A 114 -13.41 19.04 1.25
N SER A 115 -12.15 18.74 1.01
CA SER A 115 -11.12 19.77 0.83
C SER A 115 -11.40 20.64 -0.39
N ILE A 116 -11.74 20.04 -1.52
CA ILE A 116 -12.10 20.77 -2.76
C ILE A 116 -13.31 21.68 -2.51
N LEU A 117 -14.35 21.15 -1.88
CA LEU A 117 -15.57 21.90 -1.58
C LEU A 117 -15.27 23.11 -0.68
N THR A 118 -14.47 22.91 0.35
CA THR A 118 -14.05 23.99 1.28
C THR A 118 -13.28 25.09 0.56
N CYS A 119 -12.36 24.70 -0.33
CA CYS A 119 -11.61 25.66 -1.16
C CYS A 119 -12.54 26.48 -2.06
N MET A 120 -13.50 25.83 -2.71
CA MET A 120 -14.48 26.53 -3.58
C MET A 120 -15.33 27.52 -2.82
N ILE A 121 -15.85 27.15 -1.66
CA ILE A 121 -16.65 28.04 -0.80
C ILE A 121 -15.82 29.24 -0.33
N SER A 122 -14.60 29.00 0.12
CA SER A 122 -13.69 30.05 0.58
C SER A 122 -13.36 31.03 -0.54
N PHE A 123 -13.08 30.53 -1.73
CA PHE A 123 -12.78 31.37 -2.89
C PHE A 123 -14.01 32.19 -3.33
N GLY A 124 -15.18 31.56 -3.38
CA GLY A 124 -16.45 32.24 -3.66
C GLY A 124 -16.76 33.36 -2.66
N TYR A 125 -16.52 33.11 -1.36
CA TYR A 125 -16.70 34.11 -0.32
C TYR A 125 -15.76 35.32 -0.49
N ILE A 126 -14.49 35.08 -0.85
CA ILE A 126 -13.51 36.16 -1.10
C ILE A 126 -13.96 37.04 -2.28
N ILE A 127 -14.39 36.42 -3.38
CA ILE A 127 -14.89 37.14 -4.56
C ILE A 127 -16.15 37.95 -4.20
N TYR A 128 -17.08 37.35 -3.49
CA TYR A 128 -18.30 38.06 -3.05
C TYR A 128 -17.97 39.28 -2.20
N ARG A 129 -17.07 39.12 -1.22
CA ARG A 129 -16.63 40.23 -0.35
C ARG A 129 -15.94 41.35 -1.12
N LYS A 130 -15.12 41.01 -2.13
CA LYS A 130 -14.44 41.98 -2.98
C LYS A 130 -15.45 42.80 -3.81
N ARG A 131 -16.40 42.15 -4.47
CA ARG A 131 -17.45 42.80 -5.25
C ARG A 131 -18.32 43.75 -4.41
N LYS A 132 -18.63 43.35 -3.18
CA LYS A 132 -19.41 44.21 -2.27
C LYS A 132 -18.68 45.50 -1.86
N LYS A 133 -17.34 45.48 -1.80
CA LYS A 133 -16.55 46.67 -1.52
C LYS A 133 -16.48 47.64 -2.71
N ASP A 134 -16.53 47.10 -3.95
CA ASP A 134 -16.43 47.91 -5.17
C ASP A 134 -17.78 48.59 -5.53
N ILE A 135 -18.89 48.23 -4.85
CA ILE A 135 -20.23 48.80 -5.07
C ILE A 135 -20.60 49.89 -4.00
N LEU A 136 -19.81 49.96 -2.93
CA LEU A 136 -19.96 50.97 -1.88
C LEU A 136 -18.93 52.11 -2.06
#